data_c835ce2d4438ddfcff3a93a7fffffb72
#
_entry.id   c835ce2d4438ddfcff3a93a7fffffb72
#
_cell.length_a   1.000
_cell.length_b   1.000
_cell.length_c   1.000
_cell.angle_alpha   90.00
_cell.angle_beta   90.00
_cell.angle_gamma   90.00
#
_symmetry.space_group_name_H-M   'P 1'
#
loop_
_entity.id
_entity.type
_entity.pdbx_description
1 polymer ?
#
loop_
_entity_poly.entity_id
_entity_poly.type
_entity_poly.pdbx_seq_one_letter_code
_entity_poly.pdbx_strand_id
1 'polypeptide(L)'
;GCARFSQYELEDIEKQRLKFKNGDEKSLWLLADIYKDNSQSYEVRLAALRALSESRHPLIIFDIQSSVKNSSLIELELMKEAIQMLIGYKEITSIDSLIEALYTTEEKTIEIRTSILNAVGSYGTKNEIELILKLYDFGKRSNAQMNKLLTTKLGEIGDERVIPILMEIAKNKSN
;
A
#
# COMPACT_ATOMS: atom_id res chain seq x y z
N GLY A 1 4.97 -0.29 35.38
CA GLY A 1 5.14 -1.61 34.85
C GLY A 1 4.89 -1.58 33.36
N CYS A 2 5.93 -1.73 32.53
CA CYS A 2 5.76 -1.94 31.10
C CYS A 2 5.00 -3.25 30.90
N ALA A 3 3.80 -3.20 30.38
CA ALA A 3 3.14 -4.37 29.85
C ALA A 3 4.04 -4.89 28.69
N ARG A 4 4.71 -6.02 28.94
CA ARG A 4 5.32 -6.78 27.85
C ARG A 4 4.16 -7.25 26.98
N PHE A 5 3.99 -6.64 25.83
CA PHE A 5 3.16 -7.23 24.80
C PHE A 5 3.75 -8.60 24.47
N SER A 6 2.97 -9.66 24.68
CA SER A 6 3.43 -11.01 24.37
C SER A 6 3.64 -11.09 22.86
N GLN A 7 4.89 -11.37 22.47
CA GLN A 7 5.22 -11.64 21.06
C GLN A 7 4.74 -13.06 20.74
N TYR A 8 3.96 -13.17 19.67
CA TYR A 8 3.47 -14.44 19.18
C TYR A 8 4.43 -15.01 18.12
N GLU A 9 4.47 -16.34 18.07
CA GLU A 9 5.20 -17.11 17.08
C GLU A 9 4.21 -17.71 16.06
N LEU A 10 4.69 -18.16 14.90
CA LEU A 10 3.85 -18.79 13.87
C LEU A 10 3.14 -20.03 14.38
N GLU A 11 3.79 -20.78 15.29
CA GLU A 11 3.19 -21.96 15.94
C GLU A 11 1.99 -21.59 16.82
N ASP A 12 2.03 -20.42 17.47
CA ASP A 12 0.90 -19.94 18.27
C ASP A 12 -0.31 -19.65 17.38
N ILE A 13 -0.07 -19.06 16.21
CA ILE A 13 -1.12 -18.77 15.23
C ILE A 13 -1.77 -20.06 14.75
N GLU A 14 -0.99 -21.06 14.39
CA GLU A 14 -1.51 -22.36 13.94
C GLU A 14 -2.31 -23.06 15.04
N LYS A 15 -1.85 -22.99 16.29
CA LYS A 15 -2.57 -23.50 17.45
C LYS A 15 -3.93 -22.82 17.63
N GLN A 16 -4.00 -21.50 17.48
CA GLN A 16 -5.26 -20.75 17.56
C GLN A 16 -6.19 -21.10 16.39
N ARG A 17 -5.63 -21.21 15.18
CA ARG A 17 -6.38 -21.63 13.99
C ARG A 17 -7.06 -22.98 14.18
N LEU A 18 -6.34 -23.97 14.72
CA LEU A 18 -6.87 -25.30 15.00
C LEU A 18 -7.94 -25.28 16.10
N LYS A 19 -7.75 -24.50 17.17
CA LYS A 19 -8.77 -24.32 18.20
C LYS A 19 -10.05 -23.71 17.64
N PHE A 20 -9.92 -22.70 16.81
CA PHE A 20 -11.06 -22.09 16.11
C PHE A 20 -11.80 -23.12 15.25
N LYS A 21 -11.09 -23.92 14.44
CA LYS A 21 -11.70 -25.00 13.64
C LYS A 21 -12.47 -26.02 14.49
N ASN A 22 -12.04 -26.21 15.73
CA ASN A 22 -12.70 -27.10 16.69
C ASN A 22 -13.82 -26.42 17.49
N GLY A 23 -14.22 -25.20 17.11
CA GLY A 23 -15.36 -24.49 17.69
C GLY A 23 -15.01 -23.50 18.80
N ASP A 24 -13.72 -23.21 19.06
CA ASP A 24 -13.32 -22.20 20.04
C ASP A 24 -13.38 -20.79 19.43
N GLU A 25 -14.47 -20.11 19.65
CA GLU A 25 -14.70 -18.75 19.16
C GLU A 25 -13.73 -17.71 19.75
N LYS A 26 -13.20 -17.95 20.95
CA LYS A 26 -12.22 -17.05 21.58
C LYS A 26 -10.93 -17.00 20.78
N SER A 27 -10.55 -18.11 20.16
CA SER A 27 -9.37 -18.18 19.29
C SER A 27 -9.54 -17.34 18.03
N LEU A 28 -10.75 -17.20 17.50
CA LEU A 28 -11.06 -16.33 16.38
C LEU A 28 -10.79 -14.85 16.72
N TRP A 29 -11.28 -14.41 17.87
CA TRP A 29 -11.08 -13.03 18.33
C TRP A 29 -9.62 -12.75 18.64
N LEU A 30 -8.90 -13.69 19.21
CA LEU A 30 -7.47 -13.56 19.45
C LEU A 30 -6.69 -13.42 18.13
N LEU A 31 -7.02 -14.19 17.11
CA LEU A 31 -6.41 -14.04 15.78
C LEU A 31 -6.69 -12.66 15.18
N ALA A 32 -7.90 -12.12 15.35
CA ALA A 32 -8.24 -10.77 14.90
C ALA A 32 -7.43 -9.68 15.63
N ASP A 33 -7.25 -9.83 16.93
CA ASP A 33 -6.43 -8.90 17.73
C ASP A 33 -4.95 -8.95 17.32
N ILE A 34 -4.40 -10.14 17.10
CA ILE A 34 -3.01 -10.32 16.63
C ILE A 34 -2.81 -9.68 15.25
N TYR A 35 -3.75 -9.88 14.33
CA TYR A 35 -3.69 -9.24 13.00
C TYR A 35 -3.62 -7.71 13.09
N LYS A 36 -4.40 -7.11 14.00
CA LYS A 36 -4.48 -5.66 14.20
C LYS A 36 -3.32 -5.08 15.03
N ASP A 37 -2.58 -5.91 15.75
CA ASP A 37 -1.50 -5.48 16.63
C ASP A 37 -0.23 -5.15 15.84
N ASN A 38 0.06 -3.86 15.68
CA ASN A 38 1.25 -3.36 14.98
C ASN A 38 2.58 -3.68 15.68
N SER A 39 2.56 -4.16 16.92
CA SER A 39 3.77 -4.59 17.65
C SER A 39 4.24 -5.99 17.27
N GLN A 40 3.38 -6.78 16.60
CA GLN A 40 3.71 -8.11 16.10
C GLN A 40 4.49 -8.04 14.78
N SER A 41 5.26 -9.10 14.50
CA SER A 41 5.96 -9.19 13.21
C SER A 41 4.99 -9.28 12.03
N TYR A 42 5.46 -8.86 10.86
CA TYR A 42 4.67 -8.96 9.64
C TYR A 42 4.21 -10.40 9.35
N GLU A 43 5.10 -11.38 9.53
CA GLU A 43 4.83 -12.80 9.27
C GLU A 43 3.71 -13.32 10.18
N VAL A 44 3.74 -12.96 11.46
CA VAL A 44 2.72 -13.34 12.44
C VAL A 44 1.37 -12.69 12.10
N ARG A 45 1.38 -11.41 11.78
CA ARG A 45 0.14 -10.69 11.37
C ARG A 45 -0.45 -11.26 10.08
N LEU A 46 0.39 -11.59 9.10
CA LEU A 46 -0.04 -12.22 7.85
C LEU A 46 -0.62 -13.61 8.08
N ALA A 47 0.01 -14.42 8.93
CA ALA A 47 -0.49 -15.74 9.29
C ALA A 47 -1.85 -15.65 10.00
N ALA A 48 -2.00 -14.71 10.93
CA ALA A 48 -3.27 -14.45 11.61
C ALA A 48 -4.38 -14.04 10.63
N LEU A 49 -4.09 -13.12 9.70
CA LEU A 49 -5.03 -12.71 8.66
C LEU A 49 -5.45 -13.90 7.76
N ARG A 50 -4.50 -14.74 7.36
CA ARG A 50 -4.80 -15.95 6.57
C ARG A 50 -5.67 -16.93 7.34
N ALA A 51 -5.41 -17.12 8.63
CA ALA A 51 -6.27 -17.96 9.48
C ALA A 51 -7.70 -17.39 9.60
N LEU A 52 -7.84 -16.07 9.68
CA LEU A 52 -9.15 -15.40 9.70
C LEU A 52 -9.95 -15.60 8.42
N SER A 53 -9.29 -15.84 7.27
CA SER A 53 -9.99 -16.07 5.99
C SER A 53 -10.84 -17.33 5.98
N GLU A 54 -10.59 -18.25 6.91
CA GLU A 54 -11.40 -19.46 7.10
C GLU A 54 -12.73 -19.19 7.82
N SER A 55 -12.87 -18.00 8.45
CA SER A 55 -14.09 -17.56 9.12
C SER A 55 -14.96 -16.73 8.17
N ARG A 56 -16.28 -16.97 8.23
CA ARG A 56 -17.28 -16.10 7.60
C ARG A 56 -18.09 -15.32 8.64
N HIS A 57 -17.55 -15.12 9.82
CA HIS A 57 -18.21 -14.37 10.87
C HIS A 57 -18.39 -12.89 10.45
N PRO A 58 -19.61 -12.31 10.51
CA PRO A 58 -19.89 -10.97 10.02
C PRO A 58 -19.00 -9.88 10.63
N LEU A 59 -18.68 -9.96 11.93
CA LEU A 59 -17.82 -8.99 12.59
C LEU A 59 -16.36 -9.07 12.12
N ILE A 60 -15.86 -10.27 11.79
CA ILE A 60 -14.52 -10.43 11.20
C ILE A 60 -14.47 -9.84 9.79
N ILE A 61 -15.51 -10.10 8.99
CA ILE A 61 -15.63 -9.49 7.65
C ILE A 61 -15.64 -7.97 7.77
N PHE A 62 -16.40 -7.41 8.71
CA PHE A 62 -16.44 -5.98 8.98
C PHE A 62 -15.07 -5.44 9.41
N ASP A 63 -14.35 -6.12 10.28
CA ASP A 63 -13.00 -5.72 10.72
C ASP A 63 -12.02 -5.69 9.53
N ILE A 64 -12.05 -6.69 8.66
CA ILE A 64 -11.21 -6.74 7.46
C ILE A 64 -11.58 -5.60 6.49
N GLN A 65 -12.87 -5.36 6.24
CA GLN A 65 -13.35 -4.25 5.42
C GLN A 65 -12.88 -2.90 5.98
N SER A 66 -12.98 -2.71 7.29
CA SER A 66 -12.51 -1.50 7.97
C SER A 66 -11.01 -1.31 7.85
N SER A 67 -10.23 -2.40 7.96
CA SER A 67 -8.77 -2.35 7.79
C SER A 67 -8.37 -1.95 6.37
N VAL A 68 -9.04 -2.48 5.36
CA VAL A 68 -8.80 -2.10 3.94
C VAL A 68 -9.15 -0.63 3.71
N LYS A 69 -10.30 -0.17 4.21
CA LYS A 69 -10.77 1.20 4.04
C LYS A 69 -9.91 2.22 4.77
N ASN A 70 -9.47 1.88 5.99
CA ASN A 70 -8.77 2.78 6.90
C ASN A 70 -7.29 2.42 7.05
N SER A 71 -6.70 1.75 6.04
CA SER A 71 -5.28 1.42 6.07
C SER A 71 -4.47 2.69 6.39
N SER A 72 -3.65 2.59 7.44
CA SER A 72 -2.87 3.73 7.92
C SER A 72 -1.82 4.14 6.90
N LEU A 73 -1.79 5.43 6.56
CA LEU A 73 -0.74 6.06 5.76
C LEU A 73 0.40 6.61 6.63
N ILE A 74 0.45 6.26 7.92
CA ILE A 74 1.45 6.77 8.88
C ILE A 74 2.87 6.51 8.39
N GLU A 75 3.15 5.32 7.86
CA GLU A 75 4.49 4.99 7.34
C GLU A 75 4.85 5.82 6.11
N LEU A 76 3.89 6.16 5.27
CA LEU A 76 4.09 7.07 4.13
C LEU A 76 4.38 8.49 4.59
N GLU A 77 3.73 8.98 5.63
CA GLU A 77 4.02 10.28 6.23
C GLU A 77 5.43 10.30 6.86
N LEU A 78 5.81 9.25 7.59
CA LEU A 78 7.17 9.11 8.12
C LEU A 78 8.22 9.05 7.00
N MET A 79 7.93 8.37 5.90
CA MET A 79 8.79 8.33 4.73
C MET A 79 8.96 9.73 4.10
N LYS A 80 7.90 10.53 4.00
CA LYS A 80 7.97 11.92 3.53
C LYS A 80 8.88 12.77 4.41
N GLU A 81 8.78 12.66 5.73
CA GLU A 81 9.66 13.35 6.67
C GLU A 81 11.11 12.91 6.52
N ALA A 82 11.36 11.60 6.38
CA ALA A 82 12.71 11.08 6.14
C ALA A 82 13.31 11.62 4.84
N ILE A 83 12.53 11.73 3.76
CA ILE A 83 12.97 12.33 2.51
C ILE A 83 13.35 13.80 2.72
N GLN A 84 12.57 14.57 3.48
CA GLN A 84 12.90 15.97 3.78
C GLN A 84 14.22 16.09 4.57
N MET A 85 14.48 15.16 5.49
CA MET A 85 15.74 15.09 6.23
C MET A 85 16.93 14.82 5.28
N LEU A 86 16.79 13.89 4.33
CA LEU A 86 17.82 13.59 3.33
C LEU A 86 18.12 14.80 2.43
N ILE A 87 17.10 15.57 2.06
CA ILE A 87 17.27 16.84 1.34
C ILE A 87 18.09 17.83 2.16
N GLY A 88 17.85 17.90 3.48
CA GLY A 88 18.58 18.77 4.40
C GLY A 88 20.04 18.37 4.57
N TYR A 89 20.34 17.08 4.62
CA TYR A 89 21.71 16.56 4.76
C TYR A 89 22.57 16.78 3.50
N LYS A 90 21.96 16.81 2.32
CA LYS A 90 22.63 16.97 1.02
C LYS A 90 23.73 15.95 0.72
N GLU A 91 23.60 14.75 1.29
CA GLU A 91 24.51 13.64 1.04
C GLU A 91 24.23 13.03 -0.33
N ILE A 92 25.23 13.07 -1.22
CA ILE A 92 25.06 12.60 -2.60
C ILE A 92 24.74 11.11 -2.70
N THR A 93 25.22 10.32 -1.72
CA THR A 93 24.95 8.88 -1.60
C THR A 93 23.47 8.57 -1.35
N SER A 94 22.66 9.54 -0.93
CA SER A 94 21.22 9.40 -0.74
C SER A 94 20.44 9.27 -2.06
N ILE A 95 21.03 9.67 -3.18
CA ILE A 95 20.35 9.66 -4.49
C ILE A 95 19.93 8.25 -4.90
N ASP A 96 20.78 7.26 -4.71
CA ASP A 96 20.47 5.87 -5.08
C ASP A 96 19.28 5.34 -4.27
N SER A 97 19.25 5.62 -2.96
CA SER A 97 18.12 5.23 -2.10
C SER A 97 16.82 5.94 -2.49
N LEU A 98 16.87 7.19 -2.91
CA LEU A 98 15.71 7.95 -3.36
C LEU A 98 15.17 7.41 -4.68
N ILE A 99 16.05 7.04 -5.62
CA ILE A 99 15.66 6.45 -6.90
C ILE A 99 15.04 5.06 -6.67
N GLU A 100 15.66 4.22 -5.83
CA GLU A 100 15.10 2.92 -5.47
C GLU A 100 13.72 3.06 -4.82
N ALA A 101 13.55 4.01 -3.89
CA ALA A 101 12.26 4.30 -3.28
C ALA A 101 11.21 4.73 -4.31
N LEU A 102 11.59 5.50 -5.32
CA LEU A 102 10.68 5.92 -6.39
C LEU A 102 10.13 4.71 -7.17
N TYR A 103 11.01 3.79 -7.58
CA TYR A 103 10.60 2.56 -8.28
C TYR A 103 9.74 1.66 -7.39
N THR A 104 10.17 1.41 -6.16
CA THR A 104 9.47 0.53 -5.23
C THR A 104 8.07 1.04 -4.89
N THR A 105 7.91 2.35 -4.67
CA THR A 105 6.59 2.94 -4.39
C THR A 105 5.67 2.89 -5.61
N GLU A 106 6.18 3.08 -6.82
CA GLU A 106 5.41 2.97 -8.05
C GLU A 106 4.89 1.54 -8.25
N GLU A 107 5.76 0.54 -8.16
CA GLU A 107 5.41 -0.88 -8.31
C GLU A 107 4.35 -1.30 -7.27
N LYS A 108 4.55 -0.97 -6.00
CA LYS A 108 3.60 -1.31 -4.93
C LYS A 108 2.25 -0.62 -5.10
N THR A 109 2.23 0.62 -5.58
CA THR A 109 1.00 1.34 -5.88
C THR A 109 0.22 0.63 -6.99
N ILE A 110 0.89 0.20 -8.05
CA ILE A 110 0.27 -0.54 -9.16
C ILE A 110 -0.27 -1.88 -8.67
N GLU A 111 0.50 -2.65 -7.89
CA GLU A 111 0.07 -3.92 -7.33
C GLU A 111 -1.22 -3.78 -6.49
N ILE A 112 -1.26 -2.81 -5.59
CA ILE A 112 -2.41 -2.56 -4.70
C ILE A 112 -3.63 -2.14 -5.52
N ARG A 113 -3.47 -1.19 -6.44
CA ARG A 113 -4.57 -0.72 -7.30
C ARG A 113 -5.12 -1.84 -8.18
N THR A 114 -4.25 -2.67 -8.74
CA THR A 114 -4.64 -3.85 -9.53
C THR A 114 -5.46 -4.82 -8.68
N SER A 115 -5.02 -5.11 -7.46
CA SER A 115 -5.73 -5.99 -6.54
C SER A 115 -7.13 -5.46 -6.19
N ILE A 116 -7.25 -4.16 -5.92
CA ILE A 116 -8.53 -3.50 -5.62
C ILE A 116 -9.47 -3.56 -6.83
N LEU A 117 -8.98 -3.23 -8.02
CA LEU A 117 -9.80 -3.25 -9.24
C LEU A 117 -10.25 -4.66 -9.62
N ASN A 118 -9.39 -5.67 -9.45
CA ASN A 118 -9.75 -7.06 -9.64
C ASN A 118 -10.84 -7.50 -8.66
N ALA A 119 -10.72 -7.11 -7.40
CA ALA A 119 -11.75 -7.38 -6.39
C ALA A 119 -13.08 -6.72 -6.76
N VAL A 120 -13.09 -5.44 -7.09
CA VAL A 120 -14.31 -4.71 -7.51
C VAL A 120 -14.93 -5.37 -8.75
N GLY A 121 -14.11 -5.71 -9.75
CA GLY A 121 -14.59 -6.38 -10.98
C GLY A 121 -15.20 -7.75 -10.70
N SER A 122 -14.72 -8.48 -9.69
CA SER A 122 -15.24 -9.81 -9.33
C SER A 122 -16.66 -9.78 -8.76
N TYR A 123 -17.12 -8.66 -8.23
CA TYR A 123 -18.50 -8.50 -7.75
C TYR A 123 -19.51 -8.33 -8.89
N GLY A 124 -19.08 -7.87 -10.06
CA GLY A 124 -19.92 -7.77 -11.27
C GLY A 124 -21.10 -6.81 -11.16
N THR A 125 -21.08 -5.86 -10.21
CA THR A 125 -22.18 -4.90 -10.04
C THR A 125 -22.01 -3.70 -10.97
N LYS A 126 -23.13 -3.10 -11.37
CA LYS A 126 -23.13 -1.87 -12.20
C LYS A 126 -23.29 -0.59 -11.35
N ASN A 127 -23.56 -0.75 -10.06
CA ASN A 127 -23.90 0.37 -9.19
C ASN A 127 -22.72 1.32 -8.94
N GLU A 128 -21.49 0.79 -9.01
CA GLU A 128 -20.26 1.54 -8.76
C GLU A 128 -19.57 2.05 -10.03
N ILE A 129 -20.18 1.86 -11.21
CA ILE A 129 -19.56 2.21 -12.49
C ILE A 129 -19.17 3.71 -12.56
N GLU A 130 -19.97 4.58 -11.98
CA GLU A 130 -19.67 6.02 -11.94
C GLU A 130 -18.44 6.33 -11.07
N LEU A 131 -18.27 5.59 -9.96
CA LEU A 131 -17.08 5.72 -9.11
C LEU A 131 -15.83 5.26 -9.86
N ILE A 132 -15.92 4.17 -10.61
CA ILE A 132 -14.82 3.64 -11.43
C ILE A 132 -14.47 4.63 -12.56
N LEU A 133 -15.45 5.25 -13.20
CA LEU A 133 -15.23 6.28 -14.21
C LEU A 133 -14.54 7.53 -13.61
N LYS A 134 -14.92 7.94 -12.41
CA LYS A 134 -14.21 9.02 -11.67
C LYS A 134 -12.76 8.66 -11.38
N LEU A 135 -12.47 7.40 -11.02
CA LEU A 135 -11.09 6.92 -10.82
C LEU A 135 -10.29 6.95 -12.13
N TYR A 136 -10.91 6.60 -13.26
CA TYR A 136 -10.27 6.71 -14.57
C TYR A 136 -9.87 8.15 -14.89
N ASP A 137 -10.78 9.10 -14.70
CA ASP A 137 -10.50 10.52 -14.92
C ASP A 137 -9.45 11.06 -13.95
N PHE A 138 -9.45 10.61 -12.69
CA PHE A 138 -8.42 10.93 -11.71
C PHE A 138 -7.06 10.40 -12.17
N GLY A 139 -6.99 9.16 -12.65
CA GLY A 139 -5.76 8.55 -13.17
C GLY A 139 -5.17 9.34 -14.33
N LYS A 140 -5.99 9.78 -15.27
CA LYS A 140 -5.54 10.63 -16.39
C LYS A 140 -4.91 11.93 -15.89
N ARG A 141 -5.55 12.62 -14.94
CA ARG A 141 -5.04 13.88 -14.38
C ARG A 141 -3.75 13.66 -13.58
N SER A 142 -3.70 12.59 -12.77
CA SER A 142 -2.53 12.24 -11.98
C SER A 142 -1.30 11.95 -12.86
N ASN A 143 -1.49 11.20 -13.94
CA ASN A 143 -0.43 10.93 -14.91
C ASN A 143 0.06 12.21 -15.60
N ALA A 144 -0.85 13.11 -15.97
CA ALA A 144 -0.48 14.39 -16.57
C ALA A 144 0.35 15.25 -15.60
N GLN A 145 -0.01 15.29 -14.32
CA GLN A 145 0.75 16.01 -13.30
C GLN A 145 2.15 15.40 -13.10
N MET A 146 2.23 14.05 -13.02
CA MET A 146 3.51 13.36 -12.87
C MET A 146 4.43 13.61 -14.08
N ASN A 147 3.90 13.50 -15.28
CA ASN A 147 4.66 13.77 -16.51
C ASN A 147 5.16 15.22 -16.56
N LYS A 148 4.34 16.18 -16.13
CA LYS A 148 4.76 17.58 -16.03
C LYS A 148 5.91 17.75 -15.04
N LEU A 149 5.82 17.11 -13.86
CA LEU A 149 6.86 17.17 -12.84
C LEU A 149 8.18 16.56 -13.34
N LEU A 150 8.11 15.36 -13.94
CA LEU A 150 9.28 14.69 -14.52
C LEU A 150 9.95 15.55 -15.59
N THR A 151 9.16 16.13 -16.50
CA THR A 151 9.65 17.04 -17.53
C THR A 151 10.39 18.25 -16.94
N THR A 152 9.80 18.86 -15.91
CA THR A 152 10.39 19.99 -15.20
C THR A 152 11.73 19.60 -14.57
N LYS A 153 11.78 18.48 -13.86
CA LYS A 153 13.00 18.02 -13.18
C LYS A 153 14.09 17.60 -14.16
N LEU A 154 13.74 16.94 -15.26
CA LEU A 154 14.69 16.62 -16.33
C LEU A 154 15.27 17.90 -16.95
N GLY A 155 14.47 18.93 -17.17
CA GLY A 155 14.94 20.24 -17.64
C GLY A 155 15.87 20.93 -16.65
N GLU A 156 15.61 20.85 -15.33
CA GLU A 156 16.47 21.39 -14.28
C GLU A 156 17.84 20.70 -14.22
N ILE A 157 17.91 19.39 -14.48
CA ILE A 157 19.16 18.62 -14.54
C ILE A 157 20.05 19.07 -15.70
N GLY A 158 19.46 19.40 -16.86
CA GLY A 158 20.15 19.97 -18.00
C GLY A 158 21.09 19.04 -18.75
N ASP A 159 20.97 17.73 -18.58
CA ASP A 159 21.76 16.72 -19.30
C ASP A 159 21.26 16.57 -20.74
N GLU A 160 22.17 16.51 -21.71
CA GLU A 160 21.83 16.40 -23.14
C GLU A 160 20.96 15.17 -23.47
N ARG A 161 21.06 14.10 -22.72
CA ARG A 161 20.28 12.86 -22.89
C ARG A 161 18.78 13.07 -22.70
N VAL A 162 18.36 14.15 -22.03
CA VAL A 162 16.93 14.46 -21.83
C VAL A 162 16.31 15.21 -23.01
N ILE A 163 17.10 15.78 -23.91
CA ILE A 163 16.62 16.59 -25.06
C ILE A 163 15.62 15.80 -25.93
N PRO A 164 15.88 14.55 -26.36
CA PRO A 164 14.91 13.78 -27.15
C PRO A 164 13.58 13.57 -26.44
N ILE A 165 13.61 13.34 -25.13
CA ILE A 165 12.42 13.14 -24.29
C ILE A 165 11.58 14.42 -24.23
N LEU A 166 12.23 15.58 -24.00
CA LEU A 166 11.58 16.88 -23.96
C LEU A 166 10.96 17.25 -25.30
N MET A 167 11.63 16.91 -26.41
CA MET A 167 11.10 17.12 -27.76
C MET A 167 9.89 16.25 -28.05
N GLU A 168 9.87 15.00 -27.63
CA GLU A 168 8.71 14.10 -27.77
C GLU A 168 7.50 14.64 -27.01
N ILE A 169 7.68 15.06 -25.76
CA ILE A 169 6.63 15.66 -24.94
C ILE A 169 6.06 16.93 -25.58
N ALA A 170 6.93 17.79 -26.12
CA ALA A 170 6.52 19.01 -26.81
C ALA A 170 5.65 18.71 -28.06
N LYS A 171 6.01 17.68 -28.84
CA LYS A 171 5.23 17.25 -30.02
C LYS A 171 3.85 16.74 -29.64
N ASN A 172 3.75 15.97 -28.55
CA ASN A 172 2.46 15.39 -28.10
C ASN A 172 1.50 16.45 -27.54
N LYS A 173 1.98 17.64 -27.16
CA LYS A 173 1.13 18.78 -26.75
C LYS A 173 0.59 19.59 -27.91
N SER A 174 1.11 19.40 -29.11
CA SER A 174 0.70 20.16 -30.31
C SER A 174 -0.36 19.45 -31.15
N ASN A 175 -0.78 18.24 -30.74
CA ASN A 175 -1.89 17.46 -31.28
C ASN A 175 -3.05 17.39 -30.28
#